data_d4aae374afcf0ea57a26851a3a296495
#
_entry.id   d4aae374afcf0ea57a26851a3a296495
#
_cell.length_a   1.000
_cell.length_b   1.000
_cell.length_c   1.000
_cell.angle_alpha   90.00
_cell.angle_beta   90.00
_cell.angle_gamma   90.00
#
_symmetry.space_group_name_H-M   'P 1'
#
loop_
_entity.id
_entity.type
_entity.pdbx_description
1 polymer ?
#
loop_
_entity_poly.entity_id
_entity_poly.type
_entity_poly.pdbx_seq_one_letter_code
_entity_poly.pdbx_strand_id
1 'polypeptide(L)'
;CCADFPRSNQPTGAYLAMAIRVAINGFGRIGRLVFRALVEQGLLGSTFDVVAVGDIVPADNLAYLLKYDSTQGKFNGTVSSKKSSADKLEDDVLVVNGHDILVVSARSPAELPWAKLGVQLVIESTGLFTEAEKAKGHITAGAKKVIISAPAKGEDITVVMGVNDQKIDLA
;
A
#
# COMPACT_ATOMS: atom_id res chain seq x y z
N CYS A 1 3.70 -27.27 -4.74
CA CYS A 1 2.95 -27.39 -6.00
C CYS A 1 2.52 -25.99 -6.40
N CYS A 2 3.30 -25.35 -7.31
CA CYS A 2 2.92 -24.07 -7.91
C CYS A 2 1.93 -24.38 -9.03
N ALA A 3 0.70 -23.89 -8.91
CA ALA A 3 -0.26 -23.92 -9.99
C ALA A 3 0.08 -22.79 -10.98
N ASP A 4 0.41 -23.13 -12.21
CA ASP A 4 0.54 -22.21 -13.32
C ASP A 4 -0.82 -21.59 -13.63
N PHE A 5 -0.96 -20.28 -13.36
CA PHE A 5 -2.08 -19.51 -13.88
C PHE A 5 -1.84 -19.20 -15.34
N PRO A 6 -2.80 -19.49 -16.25
CA PRO A 6 -2.65 -19.18 -17.66
C PRO A 6 -2.62 -17.67 -17.86
N ARG A 7 -1.55 -17.17 -18.49
CA ARG A 7 -1.44 -15.79 -18.97
C ARG A 7 -2.45 -15.61 -20.12
N SER A 8 -3.61 -15.07 -19.82
CA SER A 8 -4.57 -14.68 -20.84
C SER A 8 -4.08 -13.43 -21.58
N ASN A 9 -4.14 -13.51 -22.92
CA ASN A 9 -3.86 -12.51 -23.93
C ASN A 9 -4.10 -11.07 -23.49
N GLN A 10 -3.05 -10.25 -23.55
CA GLN A 10 -3.18 -8.80 -23.45
C GLN A 10 -3.82 -8.28 -24.76
N PRO A 11 -4.88 -7.45 -24.69
CA PRO A 11 -5.35 -6.73 -25.86
C PRO A 11 -4.35 -5.61 -26.20
N THR A 12 -3.81 -5.66 -27.40
CA THR A 12 -3.05 -4.57 -28.03
C THR A 12 -4.02 -3.42 -28.36
N GLY A 13 -4.10 -2.48 -27.46
CA GLY A 13 -4.86 -1.23 -27.66
C GLY A 13 -4.48 -0.25 -26.58
N ALA A 14 -3.74 0.80 -26.92
CA ALA A 14 -3.18 1.78 -26.02
C ALA A 14 -4.24 2.63 -25.30
N TYR A 15 -4.80 2.11 -24.22
CA TYR A 15 -5.16 2.93 -23.09
C TYR A 15 -4.00 2.81 -22.11
N LEU A 16 -3.22 3.88 -21.96
CA LEU A 16 -2.39 4.09 -20.79
C LEU A 16 -3.36 4.19 -19.59
N ALA A 17 -3.79 3.05 -19.08
CA ALA A 17 -4.51 2.99 -17.82
C ALA A 17 -3.56 3.57 -16.78
N MET A 18 -3.84 4.76 -16.28
CA MET A 18 -3.07 5.36 -15.20
C MET A 18 -3.10 4.37 -14.03
N ALA A 19 -1.92 3.99 -13.53
CA ALA A 19 -1.80 3.09 -12.40
C ALA A 19 -2.66 3.57 -11.23
N ILE A 20 -3.31 2.65 -10.54
CA ILE A 20 -4.14 2.97 -9.37
C ILE A 20 -3.22 3.46 -8.26
N ARG A 21 -3.44 4.70 -7.78
CA ARG A 21 -2.64 5.27 -6.70
C ARG A 21 -3.04 4.69 -5.36
N VAL A 22 -2.08 4.03 -4.73
CA VAL A 22 -2.27 3.27 -3.49
C VAL A 22 -1.51 3.92 -2.34
N ALA A 23 -2.09 3.93 -1.15
CA ALA A 23 -1.37 4.15 0.09
C ALA A 23 -1.48 2.92 0.99
N ILE A 24 -0.43 2.63 1.75
CA ILE A 24 -0.42 1.56 2.76
C ILE A 24 -0.31 2.24 4.13
N ASN A 25 -1.38 2.23 4.90
CA ASN A 25 -1.39 2.76 6.27
C ASN A 25 -0.99 1.64 7.25
N GLY A 26 0.11 1.81 7.95
CA GLY A 26 0.77 0.79 8.75
C GLY A 26 1.79 0.00 7.91
N PHE A 27 3.03 0.47 7.90
CA PHE A 27 4.12 -0.22 7.19
C PHE A 27 4.85 -1.21 8.12
N GLY A 28 4.04 -1.87 8.96
CA GLY A 28 4.44 -3.01 9.79
C GLY A 28 4.69 -4.27 8.96
N ARG A 29 4.64 -5.43 9.59
CA ARG A 29 4.89 -6.71 8.89
C ARG A 29 3.95 -6.92 7.70
N ILE A 30 2.63 -6.78 7.92
CA ILE A 30 1.64 -7.03 6.86
C ILE A 30 1.78 -6.01 5.72
N GLY A 31 1.86 -4.71 6.02
CA GLY A 31 2.02 -3.68 5.00
C GLY A 31 3.28 -3.89 4.14
N ARG A 32 4.42 -4.23 4.76
CA ARG A 32 5.65 -4.55 4.02
C ARG A 32 5.53 -5.82 3.16
N LEU A 33 4.82 -6.85 3.63
CA LEU A 33 4.62 -8.07 2.83
C LEU A 33 3.70 -7.83 1.64
N VAL A 34 2.65 -7.03 1.81
CA VAL A 34 1.80 -6.59 0.68
C VAL A 34 2.64 -5.81 -0.33
N PHE A 35 3.47 -4.87 0.14
CA PHE A 35 4.35 -4.10 -0.73
C PHE A 35 5.36 -5.00 -1.48
N ARG A 36 6.00 -5.95 -0.78
CA ARG A 36 6.91 -6.93 -1.41
C ARG A 36 6.20 -7.73 -2.50
N ALA A 37 4.98 -8.19 -2.23
CA ALA A 37 4.20 -8.95 -3.22
C ALA A 37 3.89 -8.12 -4.48
N LEU A 38 3.59 -6.83 -4.34
CA LEU A 38 3.40 -5.93 -5.49
C LEU A 38 4.67 -5.80 -6.34
N VAL A 39 5.83 -5.68 -5.68
CA VAL A 39 7.13 -5.60 -6.39
C VAL A 39 7.49 -6.91 -7.06
N GLU A 40 7.38 -8.04 -6.36
CA GLU A 40 7.73 -9.38 -6.85
C GLU A 40 6.86 -9.81 -8.04
N GLN A 41 5.60 -9.36 -8.08
CA GLN A 41 4.69 -9.61 -9.19
C GLN A 41 4.83 -8.61 -10.35
N GLY A 42 5.74 -7.62 -10.25
CA GLY A 42 5.94 -6.59 -11.28
C GLY A 42 4.75 -5.62 -11.42
N LEU A 43 3.95 -5.47 -10.37
CA LEU A 43 2.76 -4.62 -10.37
C LEU A 43 3.05 -3.18 -9.95
N LEU A 44 4.16 -2.94 -9.25
CA LEU A 44 4.57 -1.60 -8.82
C LEU A 44 4.95 -0.74 -10.04
N GLY A 45 4.33 0.43 -10.15
CA GLY A 45 4.55 1.38 -11.25
C GLY A 45 3.86 1.01 -12.57
N SER A 46 3.21 -0.18 -12.66
CA SER A 46 2.45 -0.62 -13.82
C SER A 46 0.94 -0.58 -13.56
N THR A 47 0.46 -1.44 -12.68
CA THR A 47 -0.96 -1.53 -12.29
C THR A 47 -1.24 -0.69 -11.04
N PHE A 48 -0.31 -0.69 -10.10
CA PHE A 48 -0.42 0.04 -8.84
C PHE A 48 0.77 0.97 -8.66
N ASP A 49 0.48 2.21 -8.27
CA ASP A 49 1.47 3.21 -7.91
C ASP A 49 1.36 3.47 -6.40
N VAL A 50 2.27 2.89 -5.61
CA VAL A 50 2.31 3.12 -4.16
C VAL A 50 2.98 4.47 -3.91
N VAL A 51 2.17 5.48 -3.65
CA VAL A 51 2.61 6.88 -3.51
C VAL A 51 2.98 7.25 -2.08
N ALA A 52 2.42 6.56 -1.09
CA ALA A 52 2.70 6.84 0.32
C ALA A 52 2.55 5.60 1.20
N VAL A 53 3.27 5.63 2.31
CA VAL A 53 3.09 4.72 3.44
C VAL A 53 2.87 5.52 4.71
N GLY A 54 1.90 5.10 5.52
CA GLY A 54 1.61 5.67 6.84
C GLY A 54 2.37 4.91 7.92
N ASP A 55 3.24 5.57 8.65
CA ASP A 55 3.91 4.99 9.82
C ASP A 55 4.40 6.10 10.77
N ILE A 56 4.72 5.74 12.02
CA ILE A 56 5.23 6.66 13.04
C ILE A 56 6.76 6.73 13.08
N VAL A 57 7.44 5.84 12.37
CA VAL A 57 8.90 5.81 12.30
C VAL A 57 9.42 6.41 11.01
N PRO A 58 10.64 6.99 10.99
CA PRO A 58 11.20 7.64 9.82
C PRO A 58 11.56 6.63 8.69
N ALA A 59 11.75 7.14 7.49
CA ALA A 59 11.92 6.34 6.28
C ALA A 59 13.17 5.46 6.26
N ASP A 60 14.23 5.84 6.94
CA ASP A 60 15.47 5.06 7.06
C ASP A 60 15.23 3.75 7.83
N ASN A 61 14.48 3.81 8.94
CA ASN A 61 14.06 2.63 9.68
C ASN A 61 13.17 1.72 8.85
N LEU A 62 12.21 2.30 8.11
CA LEU A 62 11.32 1.54 7.24
C LEU A 62 12.09 0.89 6.08
N ALA A 63 13.09 1.59 5.53
CA ALA A 63 13.99 1.05 4.51
C ALA A 63 14.77 -0.17 5.02
N TYR A 64 15.31 -0.08 6.23
CA TYR A 64 16.02 -1.21 6.84
C TYR A 64 15.08 -2.41 7.06
N LEU A 65 13.89 -2.18 7.62
CA LEU A 65 12.90 -3.21 7.88
C LEU A 65 12.31 -3.84 6.61
N LEU A 66 12.21 -3.08 5.52
CA LEU A 66 11.81 -3.61 4.21
C LEU A 66 12.92 -4.46 3.60
N LYS A 67 14.17 -4.00 3.74
CA LYS A 67 15.34 -4.67 3.16
C LYS A 67 15.62 -6.03 3.78
N TYR A 68 15.41 -6.15 5.10
CA TYR A 68 15.73 -7.35 5.86
C TYR A 68 14.49 -7.85 6.60
N ASP A 69 14.04 -9.04 6.27
CA ASP A 69 12.96 -9.73 6.96
C ASP A 69 13.45 -11.09 7.48
N SER A 70 13.16 -11.41 8.74
CA SER A 70 13.63 -12.65 9.38
C SER A 70 12.98 -13.90 8.79
N THR A 71 11.81 -13.78 8.17
CA THR A 71 11.05 -14.91 7.60
C THR A 71 11.17 -14.94 6.09
N GLN A 72 11.01 -13.78 5.42
CA GLN A 72 11.02 -13.64 3.97
C GLN A 72 12.41 -13.37 3.39
N GLY A 73 13.41 -13.19 4.26
CA GLY A 73 14.78 -12.93 3.83
C GLY A 73 15.01 -11.52 3.27
N LYS A 74 16.12 -11.36 2.59
CA LYS A 74 16.51 -10.08 2.00
C LYS A 74 15.60 -9.73 0.83
N PHE A 75 15.18 -8.45 0.77
CA PHE A 75 14.40 -7.91 -0.35
C PHE A 75 15.20 -7.98 -1.66
N ASN A 76 14.56 -8.47 -2.71
CA ASN A 76 15.17 -8.54 -4.03
C ASN A 76 14.96 -7.22 -4.79
N GLY A 77 15.86 -6.30 -4.58
CA GLY A 77 15.82 -4.96 -5.18
C GLY A 77 16.65 -3.95 -4.40
N THR A 78 16.58 -2.68 -4.81
CA THR A 78 17.23 -1.57 -4.15
C THR A 78 16.28 -0.89 -3.19
N VAL A 79 16.73 -0.66 -1.97
CA VAL A 79 15.97 0.06 -0.93
C VAL A 79 16.89 1.07 -0.28
N SER A 80 16.46 2.32 -0.25
CA SER A 80 17.12 3.43 0.43
C SER A 80 16.08 4.42 0.95
N SER A 81 16.53 5.45 1.65
CA SER A 81 15.71 6.56 2.10
C SER A 81 16.37 7.89 1.75
N LYS A 82 15.59 8.94 1.74
CA LYS A 82 16.04 10.31 1.55
C LYS A 82 15.09 11.30 2.21
N LYS A 83 15.54 12.55 2.31
CA LYS A 83 14.70 13.69 2.71
C LYS A 83 13.97 14.25 1.51
N SER A 84 12.70 14.62 1.67
CA SER A 84 11.93 15.31 0.63
C SER A 84 12.42 16.75 0.42
N SER A 85 12.98 17.37 1.49
CA SER A 85 13.52 18.72 1.46
C SER A 85 14.68 18.87 2.47
N ALA A 86 15.56 19.86 2.27
CA ALA A 86 16.76 20.06 3.10
C ALA A 86 16.46 20.49 4.54
N ASP A 87 15.29 21.03 4.80
CA ASP A 87 14.81 21.47 6.12
C ASP A 87 14.26 20.32 7.00
N LYS A 88 14.07 19.13 6.44
CA LYS A 88 13.65 17.97 7.21
C LYS A 88 14.76 17.49 8.14
N LEU A 89 14.38 17.12 9.36
CA LEU A 89 15.32 16.56 10.34
C LEU A 89 15.65 15.09 10.02
N GLU A 90 14.65 14.34 9.59
CA GLU A 90 14.73 12.89 9.32
C GLU A 90 14.33 12.59 7.87
N ASP A 91 14.69 11.41 7.38
CA ASP A 91 14.25 10.92 6.08
C ASP A 91 12.75 10.66 6.10
N ASP A 92 12.04 11.20 5.12
CA ASP A 92 10.58 11.08 4.98
C ASP A 92 10.17 10.54 3.60
N VAL A 93 11.13 10.07 2.80
CA VAL A 93 10.89 9.39 1.53
C VAL A 93 11.62 8.06 1.51
N LEU A 94 10.86 6.99 1.34
CA LEU A 94 11.36 5.65 1.07
C LEU A 94 11.56 5.50 -0.44
N VAL A 95 12.74 5.05 -0.86
CA VAL A 95 13.06 4.85 -2.29
C VAL A 95 13.24 3.36 -2.56
N VAL A 96 12.39 2.80 -3.41
CA VAL A 96 12.44 1.37 -3.76
C VAL A 96 12.47 1.19 -5.27
N ASN A 97 13.54 0.58 -5.77
CA ASN A 97 13.76 0.38 -7.22
C ASN A 97 13.63 1.68 -8.04
N GLY A 98 14.00 2.82 -7.43
CA GLY A 98 13.88 4.14 -8.06
C GLY A 98 12.50 4.81 -7.91
N HIS A 99 11.51 4.16 -7.29
CA HIS A 99 10.22 4.76 -6.97
C HIS A 99 10.28 5.47 -5.62
N ASP A 100 9.86 6.72 -5.59
CA ASP A 100 9.77 7.55 -4.39
C ASP A 100 8.41 7.34 -3.72
N ILE A 101 8.42 6.99 -2.43
CA ILE A 101 7.24 6.71 -1.63
C ILE A 101 7.30 7.59 -0.39
N LEU A 102 6.32 8.49 -0.24
CA LEU A 102 6.29 9.42 0.88
C LEU A 102 5.91 8.69 2.18
N VAL A 103 6.67 8.91 3.24
CA VAL A 103 6.32 8.47 4.58
C VAL A 103 5.52 9.56 5.26
N VAL A 104 4.29 9.25 5.66
CA VAL A 104 3.37 10.18 6.32
C VAL A 104 2.97 9.65 7.68
N SER A 105 2.73 10.55 8.63
CA SER A 105 2.29 10.20 9.98
C SER A 105 1.14 11.09 10.40
N ALA A 106 0.07 10.49 10.94
CA ALA A 106 -1.05 11.20 11.55
C ALA A 106 -1.65 10.36 12.68
N ARG A 107 -2.30 11.02 13.63
CA ARG A 107 -2.98 10.35 14.75
C ARG A 107 -4.32 9.74 14.33
N SER A 108 -4.94 10.34 13.34
CA SER A 108 -6.23 9.89 12.79
C SER A 108 -6.13 9.68 11.28
N PRO A 109 -6.78 8.65 10.73
CA PRO A 109 -6.85 8.43 9.29
C PRO A 109 -7.38 9.63 8.50
N ALA A 110 -8.28 10.42 9.09
CA ALA A 110 -8.88 11.59 8.44
C ALA A 110 -7.90 12.77 8.23
N GLU A 111 -6.77 12.77 8.94
CA GLU A 111 -5.73 13.81 8.84
C GLU A 111 -4.66 13.49 7.78
N LEU A 112 -4.70 12.28 7.22
CA LEU A 112 -3.73 11.85 6.23
C LEU A 112 -3.95 12.55 4.87
N PRO A 113 -2.89 12.86 4.12
CA PRO A 113 -2.99 13.73 2.95
C PRO A 113 -3.45 12.99 1.67
N TRP A 114 -4.40 12.07 1.77
CA TRP A 114 -4.79 11.21 0.65
C TRP A 114 -5.34 11.97 -0.55
N ALA A 115 -6.18 12.97 -0.33
CA ALA A 115 -6.71 13.84 -1.40
C ALA A 115 -5.57 14.57 -2.13
N LYS A 116 -4.62 15.15 -1.38
CA LYS A 116 -3.46 15.86 -1.95
C LYS A 116 -2.55 14.94 -2.77
N LEU A 117 -2.40 13.69 -2.34
CA LEU A 117 -1.60 12.67 -3.01
C LEU A 117 -2.38 11.93 -4.11
N GLY A 118 -3.67 12.21 -4.30
CA GLY A 118 -4.52 11.55 -5.28
C GLY A 118 -4.70 10.05 -5.03
N VAL A 119 -4.65 9.62 -3.77
CA VAL A 119 -4.80 8.21 -3.39
C VAL A 119 -6.21 7.74 -3.70
N GLN A 120 -6.32 6.62 -4.40
CA GLN A 120 -7.58 5.98 -4.77
C GLN A 120 -7.90 4.81 -3.83
N LEU A 121 -6.89 4.03 -3.46
CA LEU A 121 -7.03 2.85 -2.62
C LEU A 121 -6.11 2.97 -1.41
N VAL A 122 -6.64 2.72 -0.22
CA VAL A 122 -5.85 2.58 1.01
C VAL A 122 -5.88 1.13 1.48
N ILE A 123 -4.70 0.60 1.78
CA ILE A 123 -4.55 -0.68 2.48
C ILE A 123 -4.28 -0.35 3.95
N GLU A 124 -5.27 -0.59 4.80
CA GLU A 124 -5.19 -0.38 6.24
C GLU A 124 -4.56 -1.60 6.93
N SER A 125 -3.34 -1.46 7.41
CA SER A 125 -2.52 -2.53 7.99
C SER A 125 -1.94 -2.20 9.36
N THR A 126 -2.46 -1.15 10.04
CA THR A 126 -2.01 -0.80 11.39
C THR A 126 -2.53 -1.77 12.46
N GLY A 127 -3.67 -2.41 12.21
CA GLY A 127 -4.40 -3.18 13.20
C GLY A 127 -5.17 -2.33 14.23
N LEU A 128 -5.11 -1.00 14.12
CA LEU A 128 -5.76 -0.06 15.05
C LEU A 128 -7.15 0.36 14.56
N PHE A 129 -7.34 0.45 13.24
CA PHE A 129 -8.58 0.94 12.60
C PHE A 129 -9.34 -0.22 11.95
N THR A 130 -9.70 -1.23 12.77
CA THR A 130 -10.43 -2.42 12.32
C THR A 130 -11.96 -2.25 12.36
N GLU A 131 -12.46 -1.14 12.89
CA GLU A 131 -13.88 -0.78 12.82
C GLU A 131 -14.13 0.09 11.58
N ALA A 132 -15.15 -0.25 10.79
CA ALA A 132 -15.48 0.49 9.56
C ALA A 132 -15.65 1.98 9.79
N GLU A 133 -16.29 2.38 10.90
CA GLU A 133 -16.47 3.80 11.27
C GLU A 133 -15.13 4.53 11.43
N LYS A 134 -14.12 3.89 12.00
CA LYS A 134 -12.77 4.47 12.14
C LYS A 134 -12.03 4.47 10.80
N ALA A 135 -12.16 3.39 10.02
CA ALA A 135 -11.55 3.27 8.71
C ALA A 135 -12.15 4.25 7.68
N LYS A 136 -13.41 4.66 7.83
CA LYS A 136 -14.03 5.74 7.03
C LYS A 136 -13.24 7.06 7.07
N GLY A 137 -12.41 7.28 8.08
CA GLY A 137 -11.49 8.41 8.12
C GLY A 137 -10.60 8.51 6.88
N HIS A 138 -10.20 7.38 6.28
CA HIS A 138 -9.45 7.37 5.02
C HIS A 138 -10.27 7.87 3.83
N ILE A 139 -11.58 7.56 3.80
CA ILE A 139 -12.50 8.09 2.76
C ILE A 139 -12.67 9.60 2.95
N THR A 140 -12.83 10.05 4.20
CA THR A 140 -12.90 11.50 4.53
C THR A 140 -11.60 12.22 4.12
N ALA A 141 -10.45 11.56 4.24
CA ALA A 141 -9.15 12.07 3.80
C ALA A 141 -8.97 12.09 2.27
N GLY A 142 -9.92 11.51 1.50
CA GLY A 142 -9.95 11.58 0.04
C GLY A 142 -9.69 10.27 -0.69
N ALA A 143 -9.52 9.15 0.00
CA ALA A 143 -9.45 7.84 -0.64
C ALA A 143 -10.83 7.40 -1.18
N LYS A 144 -10.83 6.58 -2.23
CA LYS A 144 -12.08 6.05 -2.82
C LYS A 144 -12.50 4.72 -2.20
N LYS A 145 -11.53 3.86 -1.89
CA LYS A 145 -11.76 2.53 -1.29
C LYS A 145 -10.72 2.26 -0.20
N VAL A 146 -11.10 1.46 0.79
CA VAL A 146 -10.23 1.01 1.88
C VAL A 146 -10.31 -0.51 1.97
N ILE A 147 -9.15 -1.15 2.02
CA ILE A 147 -9.02 -2.58 2.32
C ILE A 147 -8.41 -2.70 3.72
N ILE A 148 -9.13 -3.30 4.65
CA ILE A 148 -8.62 -3.59 5.99
C ILE A 148 -7.99 -4.98 5.98
N SER A 149 -6.71 -5.08 6.30
CA SER A 149 -5.94 -6.34 6.27
C SER A 149 -6.09 -7.21 7.52
N ALA A 150 -7.10 -6.95 8.34
CA ALA A 150 -7.40 -7.66 9.57
C ALA A 150 -8.92 -7.91 9.66
N PRO A 151 -9.37 -8.85 10.51
CA PRO A 151 -10.81 -9.00 10.79
C PRO A 151 -11.41 -7.68 11.26
N ALA A 152 -12.43 -7.23 10.57
CA ALA A 152 -13.06 -5.92 10.78
C ALA A 152 -14.44 -6.05 11.39
N LYS A 153 -15.06 -4.92 11.78
CA LYS A 153 -16.44 -4.83 12.25
C LYS A 153 -17.19 -3.76 11.49
N GLY A 154 -18.38 -4.10 10.97
CA GLY A 154 -19.24 -3.18 10.24
C GLY A 154 -18.74 -2.86 8.84
N GLU A 155 -17.87 -3.69 8.30
CA GLU A 155 -17.39 -3.65 6.92
C GLU A 155 -18.50 -4.02 5.93
N ASP A 156 -18.39 -3.52 4.69
CA ASP A 156 -19.36 -3.85 3.63
C ASP A 156 -19.28 -5.31 3.22
N ILE A 157 -18.07 -5.88 3.20
CA ILE A 157 -17.83 -7.28 2.87
C ILE A 157 -16.50 -7.78 3.44
N THR A 158 -16.49 -8.99 3.99
CA THR A 158 -15.26 -9.75 4.24
C THR A 158 -15.05 -10.72 3.08
N VAL A 159 -13.88 -10.61 2.43
CA VAL A 159 -13.54 -11.40 1.23
C VAL A 159 -12.54 -12.48 1.57
N VAL A 160 -12.83 -13.70 1.12
CA VAL A 160 -11.88 -14.81 1.10
C VAL A 160 -11.66 -15.23 -0.35
N MET A 161 -10.42 -15.06 -0.83
CA MET A 161 -10.05 -15.36 -2.20
C MET A 161 -10.35 -16.83 -2.55
N GLY A 162 -10.97 -17.04 -3.71
CA GLY A 162 -11.41 -18.36 -4.16
C GLY A 162 -12.70 -18.90 -3.49
N VAL A 163 -13.30 -18.15 -2.57
CA VAL A 163 -14.56 -18.53 -1.87
C VAL A 163 -15.67 -17.56 -2.21
N ASN A 164 -15.48 -16.27 -2.04
CA ASN A 164 -16.53 -15.27 -2.25
C ASN A 164 -16.02 -13.97 -2.90
N ASP A 165 -14.83 -13.98 -3.50
CA ASP A 165 -14.21 -12.85 -4.17
C ASP A 165 -15.03 -12.32 -5.36
N GLN A 166 -15.84 -13.18 -6.02
CA GLN A 166 -16.79 -12.77 -7.05
C GLN A 166 -17.93 -11.86 -6.54
N LYS A 167 -18.10 -11.72 -5.22
CA LYS A 167 -19.08 -10.81 -4.61
C LYS A 167 -18.56 -9.39 -4.44
N ILE A 168 -17.30 -9.12 -4.79
CA ILE A 168 -16.74 -7.78 -4.73
C ILE A 168 -17.45 -6.91 -5.77
N ASP A 169 -18.12 -5.85 -5.31
CA ASP A 169 -18.66 -4.84 -6.21
C ASP A 169 -17.51 -3.94 -6.68
N LEU A 170 -17.31 -3.91 -7.99
CA LEU A 170 -16.27 -3.10 -8.64
C LEU A 170 -16.80 -1.73 -9.13
N ALA A 171 -18.08 -1.43 -8.87
CA ALA A 171 -18.68 -0.15 -9.26
C ALA A 171 -18.16 1.04 -8.42
#